data_3b3d31404a7888b24217f7f1cd382bec
#
_entry.id   3b3d31404a7888b24217f7f1cd382bec
#
_cell.length_a   1.000
_cell.length_b   1.000
_cell.length_c   1.000
_cell.angle_alpha   90.00
_cell.angle_beta   90.00
_cell.angle_gamma   90.00
#
_symmetry.space_group_name_H-M   'P 1'
#
loop_
_entity.id
_entity.type
_entity.pdbx_description
1 polymer ?
#
loop_
_entity_poly.entity_id
_entity_poly.type
_entity_poly.pdbx_seq_one_letter_code
_entity_poly.pdbx_strand_id
1 'polypeptide(L)' 'MIPDPQPSKGYIHEKYTREVKTARAVARDYFERFPKDRYETAVESWRHLQCDNYEFTMKRLREPKGV' A
#
# COMPACT_ATOMS: atom_id res chain seq x y z
N MET A 1 -19.09 -16.42 -13.19
CA MET A 1 -18.01 -16.00 -13.01
C MET A 1 -17.99 -15.07 -11.94
N ILE A 2 -17.12 -14.95 -11.16
CA ILE A 2 -17.10 -14.22 -10.11
C ILE A 2 -16.47 -13.04 -10.36
N PRO A 3 -16.95 -12.05 -10.09
CA PRO A 3 -16.45 -10.85 -10.25
C PRO A 3 -15.41 -10.67 -9.32
N ASP A 4 -14.49 -10.03 -9.62
CA ASP A 4 -13.54 -9.81 -8.82
C ASP A 4 -14.02 -9.22 -7.67
N PRO A 5 -13.63 -9.50 -6.68
CA PRO A 5 -14.05 -9.06 -5.46
C PRO A 5 -13.59 -7.72 -5.33
N GLN A 6 -14.13 -6.80 -5.75
CA GLN A 6 -13.78 -5.57 -5.49
C GLN A 6 -14.00 -5.29 -4.17
N PRO A 7 -13.22 -5.49 -3.36
CA PRO A 7 -13.40 -5.45 -1.99
C PRO A 7 -13.86 -4.11 -1.65
N SER A 8 -13.24 -3.10 -1.89
CA SER A 8 -13.69 -1.95 -1.43
C SER A 8 -13.61 -1.08 -2.56
N LYS A 9 -14.64 -0.60 -3.00
CA LYS A 9 -14.61 0.15 -4.02
C LYS A 9 -13.78 1.30 -3.85
N GLY A 10 -13.00 1.75 -4.69
CA GLY A 10 -12.24 2.91 -4.53
C GLY A 10 -10.86 2.71 -3.95
N TYR A 11 -10.52 1.51 -3.53
CA TYR A 11 -9.18 1.29 -3.00
C TYR A 11 -8.25 0.84 -4.10
N ILE A 12 -7.01 1.30 -4.03
CA ILE A 12 -5.98 0.89 -4.95
C ILE A 12 -4.96 0.12 -4.15
N HIS A 13 -4.48 -0.98 -4.67
CA HIS A 13 -3.48 -1.81 -4.01
C HIS A 13 -2.22 -1.80 -4.85
N GLU A 14 -1.07 -1.51 -4.24
CA GLU A 14 0.18 -1.51 -4.96
C GLU A 14 1.20 -2.32 -4.21
N LYS A 15 1.82 -3.27 -4.88
CA LYS A 15 2.77 -4.17 -4.24
C LYS A 15 4.17 -3.78 -4.60
N TYR A 16 5.05 -3.80 -3.62
CA TYR A 16 6.43 -3.45 -3.83
C TYR A 16 7.34 -4.52 -3.26
N THR A 17 8.51 -4.68 -3.83
CA THR A 17 9.54 -5.57 -3.31
C THR A 17 10.81 -4.76 -3.27
N ARG A 18 11.34 -4.55 -2.09
CA ARG A 18 12.53 -3.71 -1.93
C ARG A 18 13.39 -4.21 -0.80
N GLU A 19 14.63 -3.79 -0.77
CA GLU A 19 15.50 -4.13 0.32
C GLU A 19 15.01 -3.44 1.54
N VAL A 20 15.44 -3.89 2.69
CA VAL A 20 14.96 -3.38 3.96
C VAL A 20 15.00 -1.87 4.06
N LYS A 21 16.14 -1.28 3.76
CA LYS A 21 16.24 0.15 3.89
C LYS A 21 15.35 0.87 2.92
N THR A 22 15.33 0.41 1.69
CA THR A 22 14.50 1.04 0.68
C THR A 22 13.04 0.83 0.95
N ALA A 23 12.69 -0.33 1.51
CA ALA A 23 11.29 -0.61 1.79
C ALA A 23 10.72 0.42 2.75
N ARG A 24 11.47 0.77 3.79
CA ARG A 24 10.98 1.74 4.72
C ARG A 24 10.82 3.09 4.08
N ALA A 25 11.77 3.46 3.24
CA ALA A 25 11.71 4.75 2.58
C ALA A 25 10.52 4.82 1.62
N VAL A 26 10.26 3.74 0.92
CA VAL A 26 9.15 3.70 0.00
C VAL A 26 7.83 3.84 0.74
N ALA A 27 7.70 3.10 1.84
CA ALA A 27 6.47 3.16 2.61
C ALA A 27 6.26 4.56 3.18
N ARG A 28 7.33 5.17 3.69
CA ARG A 28 7.20 6.49 4.26
C ARG A 28 6.81 7.50 3.19
N ASP A 29 7.44 7.41 2.03
CA ASP A 29 7.15 8.31 0.94
C ASP A 29 5.70 8.13 0.49
N TYR A 30 5.22 6.93 0.50
CA TYR A 30 3.87 6.64 0.10
C TYR A 30 2.90 7.33 1.07
N PHE A 31 3.16 7.25 2.37
CA PHE A 31 2.31 7.90 3.33
C PHE A 31 2.39 9.44 3.22
N GLU A 32 3.50 9.95 2.73
CA GLU A 32 3.59 11.38 2.55
C GLU A 32 2.80 11.83 1.34
N ARG A 33 2.78 11.03 0.30
CA ARG A 33 2.02 11.39 -0.86
C ARG A 33 0.55 11.14 -0.64
N PHE A 34 0.22 10.11 0.11
CA PHE A 34 -1.17 9.75 0.32
C PHE A 34 -1.40 9.65 1.81
N PRO A 35 -1.59 10.76 2.50
CA PRO A 35 -1.74 10.78 3.94
C PRO A 35 -2.86 9.90 4.42
N LYS A 36 -2.64 9.20 5.52
CA LYS A 36 -3.57 8.27 6.04
C LYS A 36 -4.91 8.88 6.32
N ASP A 37 -4.97 10.10 6.82
CA ASP A 37 -6.24 10.67 7.17
C ASP A 37 -7.01 11.13 5.95
N ARG A 38 -6.40 11.22 4.78
CA ARG A 38 -7.13 11.61 3.60
C ARG A 38 -7.37 10.44 2.67
N TYR A 39 -6.47 9.50 2.60
CA TYR A 39 -6.59 8.39 1.68
C TYR A 39 -6.78 7.05 2.37
N GLU A 40 -6.82 7.05 3.70
CA GLU A 40 -6.95 5.80 4.46
C GLU A 40 -5.82 4.86 4.06
N THR A 41 -4.66 5.39 3.83
CA THR A 41 -3.51 4.61 3.40
C THR A 41 -3.08 3.66 4.50
N ALA A 42 -2.73 2.47 4.12
CA ALA A 42 -2.26 1.48 5.10
C ALA A 42 -1.42 0.43 4.43
N VAL A 43 -0.64 -0.29 5.21
CA VAL A 43 0.12 -1.40 4.71
C VAL A 43 -0.79 -2.60 4.84
N GLU A 44 -1.19 -3.18 3.72
CA GLU A 44 -2.10 -4.29 3.78
C GLU A 44 -1.40 -5.57 4.12
N SER A 45 -0.21 -5.80 3.65
CA SER A 45 0.52 -7.00 3.97
C SER A 45 2.00 -6.70 3.94
N TRP A 46 2.78 -7.50 4.63
CA TRP A 46 4.19 -7.26 4.75
C TRP A 46 4.86 -8.61 4.94
N ARG A 47 5.81 -8.95 4.11
CA ARG A 47 6.46 -10.21 4.20
C ARG A 47 7.94 -10.07 4.02
N HIS A 48 8.72 -10.77 4.79
CA HIS A 48 10.16 -10.76 4.66
C HIS A 48 10.55 -11.87 3.71
N LEU A 49 11.21 -11.56 2.65
CA LEU A 49 11.65 -12.55 1.70
C LEU A 49 13.09 -12.88 2.00
N GLN A 50 13.65 -13.78 1.25
CA GLN A 50 15.02 -14.12 1.44
C GLN A 50 15.87 -12.99 0.94
N CYS A 51 17.11 -12.95 1.26
CA CYS A 51 18.02 -11.95 0.76
C CYS A 51 17.69 -10.55 1.24
N ASP A 52 17.15 -10.45 2.43
CA ASP A 52 16.90 -9.15 3.03
C ASP A 52 15.99 -8.27 2.22
N ASN A 53 15.08 -8.83 1.49
CA ASN A 53 14.10 -8.05 0.80
C ASN A 53 12.77 -8.18 1.48
N TYR A 54 11.95 -7.15 1.38
CA TYR A 54 10.60 -7.20 1.90
C TYR A 54 9.63 -7.03 0.75
N GLU A 55 8.52 -7.74 0.84
CA GLU A 55 7.46 -7.59 -0.12
C GLU A 55 6.29 -7.03 0.64
N PHE A 56 5.79 -5.89 0.27
CA PHE A 56 4.68 -5.30 1.01
C PHE A 56 3.68 -4.70 0.05
N THR A 57 2.44 -4.61 0.47
CA THR A 57 1.37 -4.09 -0.36
C THR A 57 0.77 -2.90 0.35
N MET A 58 0.74 -1.78 -0.33
CA MET A 58 0.12 -0.57 0.21
C MET A 58 -1.25 -0.45 -0.39
N LYS A 59 -2.20 0.06 0.38
CA LYS A 59 -3.51 0.30 -0.15
C LYS A 59 -3.93 1.70 0.23
N ARG A 60 -4.73 2.31 -0.57
CA ARG A 60 -5.22 3.66 -0.30
C ARG A 60 -6.49 3.89 -1.10
N LEU A 61 -7.22 4.90 -0.74
CA LEU A 61 -8.38 5.26 -1.52
C LEU A 61 -7.91 5.86 -2.84
N ARG A 62 -8.72 5.71 -3.85
CA ARG A 62 -8.39 6.26 -5.15
C ARG A 62 -8.43 7.76 -5.10
N GLU A 63 -9.31 8.34 -4.33
CA GLU A 63 -9.41 9.75 -4.21
C GLU A 63 -9.45 10.15 -2.75
N PRO A 64 -8.99 11.32 -2.40
CA PRO A 64 -8.97 11.70 -0.99
C PRO A 64 -10.38 11.84 -0.46
N LYS A 65 -10.58 11.47 0.78
CA LYS A 65 -11.89 11.54 1.33
C LYS A 65 -12.10 12.89 1.97
N GLY A 66 -13.27 13.15 2.31
CA GLY A 66 -13.54 14.37 3.02
C GLY A 66 -13.48 15.57 2.21
N VAL A 67 -13.75 15.52 1.04
CA VAL A 67 -13.68 16.67 0.29
C VAL A 67 -14.82 17.49 0.35
#